data_2ca666dbb53a124073facc2092d13e9c
#
_entry.id   2ca666dbb53a124073facc2092d13e9c
#
_cell.length_a   1.000
_cell.length_b   1.000
_cell.length_c   1.000
_cell.angle_alpha   90.00
_cell.angle_beta   90.00
_cell.angle_gamma   90.00
#
_symmetry.space_group_name_H-M   'P 1'
#
loop_
_entity.id
_entity.type
_entity.pdbx_description
1 polymer ?
#
loop_
_entity_poly.entity_id
_entity_poly.type
_entity_poly.pdbx_seq_one_letter_code
_entity_poly.pdbx_strand_id
1 'polypeptide(L)'
;DLPLNVSRSALQNDGFVKKISDYITKKVADKLSGLCKTQREEYEKYWDDISPFVKYGCLKDDKFCEKMTDYILFKNLDGKYMTLPDCLEVKKTDPDEQEEKATDENGEKVEAEVVEDASEETEEEKEEEKKEKIIYYATDLKQQSQYVNMFKQAKMDAVVLPDQIDQPFINQLEMKNEGVKFRRIDADLTDTFKAKTSKKAQEELDAQAEEVQKIVRKALKNDKLNVKIEKLKNKKVSSVLTIS
;
A
#
# COMPACT_ATOMS: atom_id res chain seq x y z
N ASP A 1 -18.87 30.88 26.94
CA ASP A 1 -17.52 31.41 27.17
C ASP A 1 -16.56 30.26 27.41
N LEU A 2 -15.61 30.07 26.47
CA LEU A 2 -14.53 29.08 26.63
C LEU A 2 -13.28 29.77 27.18
N PRO A 3 -12.58 29.17 28.14
CA PRO A 3 -11.34 29.73 28.67
C PRO A 3 -10.24 29.71 27.58
N LEU A 4 -9.67 30.86 27.29
CA LEU A 4 -8.61 31.03 26.32
C LEU A 4 -7.26 31.23 26.97
N ASN A 5 -6.21 30.71 26.34
CA ASN A 5 -4.85 31.05 26.69
C ASN A 5 -4.47 32.39 26.06
N VAL A 6 -4.36 33.45 26.89
CA VAL A 6 -4.16 34.83 26.46
C VAL A 6 -2.87 35.01 25.64
N SER A 7 -1.83 34.21 25.88
CA SER A 7 -0.53 34.38 25.22
C SER A 7 -0.45 33.77 23.82
N ARG A 8 -1.33 32.84 23.46
CA ARG A 8 -1.24 32.07 22.19
C ARG A 8 -2.57 31.84 21.50
N SER A 9 -3.64 32.51 21.89
CA SER A 9 -5.00 32.32 21.30
C SER A 9 -5.46 30.86 21.26
N ALA A 10 -4.97 30.04 22.18
CA ALA A 10 -5.32 28.64 22.29
C ALA A 10 -6.31 28.43 23.46
N LEU A 11 -7.14 27.41 23.34
CA LEU A 11 -8.02 26.97 24.42
C LEU A 11 -7.17 26.46 25.60
N GLN A 12 -7.55 26.83 26.84
CA GLN A 12 -6.92 26.26 28.01
C GLN A 12 -7.22 24.78 28.11
N ASN A 13 -6.22 24.01 28.48
CA ASN A 13 -6.34 22.56 28.64
C ASN A 13 -6.95 22.25 30.03
N ASP A 14 -8.22 22.55 30.21
CA ASP A 14 -8.97 22.16 31.39
C ASP A 14 -9.90 20.95 31.13
N GLY A 15 -10.39 20.34 32.21
CA GLY A 15 -11.20 19.12 32.10
C GLY A 15 -12.55 19.34 31.38
N PHE A 16 -13.08 20.55 31.37
CA PHE A 16 -14.33 20.89 30.72
C PHE A 16 -14.13 21.02 29.20
N VAL A 17 -13.09 21.75 28.78
CA VAL A 17 -12.70 21.89 27.37
C VAL A 17 -12.39 20.54 26.78
N LYS A 18 -11.67 19.67 27.51
CA LYS A 18 -11.37 18.31 27.08
C LYS A 18 -12.63 17.48 26.84
N LYS A 19 -13.59 17.51 27.76
CA LYS A 19 -14.87 16.79 27.62
C LYS A 19 -15.66 17.26 26.39
N ILE A 20 -15.69 18.57 26.12
CA ILE A 20 -16.34 19.12 24.93
C ILE A 20 -15.61 18.67 23.66
N SER A 21 -14.29 18.74 23.66
CA SER A 21 -13.47 18.28 22.55
C SER A 21 -13.73 16.80 22.22
N ASP A 22 -13.67 15.93 23.23
CA ASP A 22 -13.93 14.49 23.09
C ASP A 22 -15.34 14.23 22.53
N TYR A 23 -16.35 14.98 23.03
CA TYR A 23 -17.72 14.86 22.53
C TYR A 23 -17.84 15.27 21.06
N ILE A 24 -17.26 16.42 20.67
CA ILE A 24 -17.27 16.92 19.30
C ILE A 24 -16.54 15.93 18.38
N THR A 25 -15.35 15.50 18.76
CA THR A 25 -14.55 14.53 18.01
C THR A 25 -15.32 13.23 17.72
N LYS A 26 -16.01 12.71 18.75
CA LYS A 26 -16.89 11.55 18.60
C LYS A 26 -18.01 11.80 17.60
N LYS A 27 -18.70 12.94 17.72
CA LYS A 27 -19.81 13.31 16.81
C LYS A 27 -19.36 13.51 15.37
N VAL A 28 -18.18 14.09 15.18
CA VAL A 28 -17.57 14.24 13.85
C VAL A 28 -17.27 12.87 13.25
N ALA A 29 -16.63 11.98 13.99
CA ALA A 29 -16.36 10.61 13.53
C ALA A 29 -17.65 9.86 13.16
N ASP A 30 -18.66 9.91 14.04
CA ASP A 30 -19.97 9.28 13.79
C ASP A 30 -20.66 9.83 12.54
N LYS A 31 -20.56 11.15 12.29
CA LYS A 31 -21.14 11.78 11.09
C LYS A 31 -20.38 11.40 9.82
N LEU A 32 -19.04 11.46 9.84
CA LEU A 32 -18.21 11.13 8.67
C LEU A 32 -18.32 9.65 8.29
N SER A 33 -18.27 8.75 9.27
CA SER A 33 -18.49 7.32 9.02
C SER A 33 -19.89 7.02 8.48
N GLY A 34 -20.91 7.72 8.98
CA GLY A 34 -22.27 7.64 8.47
C GLY A 34 -22.39 8.12 7.02
N LEU A 35 -21.78 9.25 6.66
CA LEU A 35 -21.71 9.75 5.28
C LEU A 35 -21.03 8.75 4.34
N CYS A 36 -19.90 8.20 4.76
CA CYS A 36 -19.18 7.20 3.96
C CYS A 36 -20.04 5.96 3.66
N LYS A 37 -20.88 5.53 4.63
CA LYS A 37 -21.76 4.36 4.48
C LYS A 37 -23.03 4.63 3.64
N THR A 38 -23.65 5.78 3.82
CA THR A 38 -25.00 6.04 3.30
C THR A 38 -25.04 7.01 2.13
N GLN A 39 -24.01 7.85 1.97
CA GLN A 39 -23.92 8.92 0.97
C GLN A 39 -22.50 8.99 0.42
N ARG A 40 -22.01 7.86 -0.10
CA ARG A 40 -20.62 7.67 -0.53
C ARG A 40 -20.16 8.72 -1.54
N GLU A 41 -20.97 9.01 -2.55
CA GLU A 41 -20.65 10.01 -3.59
C GLU A 41 -20.46 11.41 -3.01
N GLU A 42 -21.34 11.80 -2.06
CA GLU A 42 -21.23 13.09 -1.39
C GLU A 42 -19.96 13.14 -0.51
N TYR A 43 -19.65 12.05 0.19
CA TYR A 43 -18.45 11.94 1.02
C TYR A 43 -17.18 12.06 0.17
N GLU A 44 -17.11 11.38 -0.97
CA GLU A 44 -16.00 11.46 -1.92
C GLU A 44 -15.79 12.87 -2.48
N LYS A 45 -16.89 13.60 -2.77
CA LYS A 45 -16.84 14.96 -3.29
C LYS A 45 -16.11 15.94 -2.37
N TYR A 46 -16.25 15.76 -1.06
CA TYR A 46 -15.62 16.64 -0.07
C TYR A 46 -14.33 16.07 0.50
N TRP A 47 -13.98 14.84 0.13
CA TRP A 47 -12.87 14.15 0.77
C TRP A 47 -11.53 14.86 0.62
N ASP A 48 -11.20 15.37 -0.55
CA ASP A 48 -9.92 16.04 -0.79
C ASP A 48 -9.77 17.29 0.11
N ASP A 49 -10.87 17.99 0.41
CA ASP A 49 -10.86 19.18 1.28
C ASP A 49 -10.74 18.82 2.76
N ILE A 50 -11.35 17.72 3.20
CA ILE A 50 -11.39 17.35 4.61
C ILE A 50 -10.30 16.35 5.02
N SER A 51 -9.72 15.64 4.07
CA SER A 51 -8.79 14.54 4.36
C SER A 51 -7.59 14.95 5.20
N PRO A 52 -6.93 16.12 5.02
CA PRO A 52 -5.81 16.53 5.87
C PRO A 52 -6.23 16.68 7.34
N PHE A 53 -7.44 17.19 7.59
CA PHE A 53 -7.96 17.36 8.95
C PHE A 53 -8.32 16.02 9.59
N VAL A 54 -8.91 15.09 8.82
CA VAL A 54 -9.22 13.75 9.29
C VAL A 54 -7.94 12.99 9.61
N LYS A 55 -6.94 13.01 8.73
CA LYS A 55 -5.62 12.39 8.97
C LYS A 55 -4.94 13.00 10.19
N TYR A 56 -4.97 14.33 10.34
CA TYR A 56 -4.43 14.99 11.52
C TYR A 56 -5.18 14.58 12.80
N GLY A 57 -6.51 14.46 12.74
CA GLY A 57 -7.32 13.96 13.84
C GLY A 57 -6.90 12.56 14.27
N CYS A 58 -6.67 11.67 13.29
CA CYS A 58 -6.17 10.32 13.54
C CYS A 58 -4.78 10.31 14.21
N LEU A 59 -3.89 11.22 13.82
CA LEU A 59 -2.58 11.37 14.44
C LEU A 59 -2.62 11.90 15.88
N LYS A 60 -3.69 12.61 16.25
CA LYS A 60 -3.84 13.25 17.57
C LYS A 60 -4.67 12.45 18.55
N ASP A 61 -5.62 11.67 18.07
CA ASP A 61 -6.60 10.96 18.92
C ASP A 61 -6.75 9.51 18.41
N ASP A 62 -6.27 8.57 19.20
CA ASP A 62 -6.32 7.14 18.89
C ASP A 62 -7.75 6.63 18.75
N LYS A 63 -8.69 7.11 19.58
CA LYS A 63 -10.09 6.69 19.51
C LYS A 63 -10.78 7.21 18.25
N PHE A 64 -10.40 8.41 17.80
CA PHE A 64 -10.85 8.94 16.51
C PHE A 64 -10.29 8.11 15.37
N CYS A 65 -9.00 7.78 15.42
CA CYS A 65 -8.34 6.94 14.43
C CYS A 65 -9.02 5.58 14.30
N GLU A 66 -9.25 4.87 15.41
CA GLU A 66 -9.92 3.57 15.43
C GLU A 66 -11.30 3.61 14.78
N LYS A 67 -12.06 4.70 14.99
CA LYS A 67 -13.37 4.88 14.39
C LYS A 67 -13.33 5.23 12.90
N MET A 68 -12.28 5.92 12.47
CA MET A 68 -12.18 6.45 11.11
C MET A 68 -11.40 5.54 10.16
N THR A 69 -10.57 4.63 10.65
CA THR A 69 -9.66 3.80 9.84
C THR A 69 -10.34 3.17 8.63
N ASP A 70 -11.52 2.56 8.82
CA ASP A 70 -12.26 1.88 7.75
C ASP A 70 -12.99 2.83 6.78
N TYR A 71 -13.03 4.13 7.10
CA TYR A 71 -13.75 5.16 6.33
C TYR A 71 -12.84 6.21 5.71
N ILE A 72 -11.54 6.05 5.90
CA ILE A 72 -10.54 6.89 5.23
C ILE A 72 -10.45 6.48 3.78
N LEU A 73 -10.49 7.48 2.89
CA LEU A 73 -10.40 7.23 1.46
C LEU A 73 -8.99 7.47 0.94
N PHE A 74 -8.58 6.58 0.09
CA PHE A 74 -7.37 6.68 -0.72
C PHE A 74 -7.78 6.80 -2.19
N LYS A 75 -7.13 7.66 -2.92
CA LYS A 75 -7.35 7.79 -4.37
C LYS A 75 -6.38 6.87 -5.09
N ASN A 76 -6.86 5.99 -5.95
CA ASN A 76 -6.01 5.08 -6.71
C ASN A 76 -5.41 5.74 -7.96
N LEU A 77 -4.59 5.00 -8.74
CA LEU A 77 -3.95 5.51 -9.96
C LEU A 77 -4.93 5.93 -11.06
N ASP A 78 -6.18 5.47 -11.02
CA ASP A 78 -7.25 5.84 -11.94
C ASP A 78 -8.16 6.94 -11.39
N GLY A 79 -7.83 7.49 -10.21
CA GLY A 79 -8.57 8.56 -9.56
C GLY A 79 -9.82 8.11 -8.82
N LYS A 80 -10.03 6.81 -8.64
CA LYS A 80 -11.15 6.26 -7.86
C LYS A 80 -10.82 6.26 -6.37
N TYR A 81 -11.82 6.53 -5.55
CA TYR A 81 -11.67 6.44 -4.10
C TYR A 81 -11.91 5.03 -3.59
N MET A 82 -11.03 4.59 -2.71
CA MET A 82 -11.04 3.28 -2.06
C MET A 82 -10.83 3.46 -0.56
N THR A 83 -11.49 2.64 0.25
CA THR A 83 -11.22 2.58 1.69
C THR A 83 -9.99 1.70 1.98
N LEU A 84 -9.50 1.72 3.21
CA LEU A 84 -8.42 0.81 3.61
C LEU A 84 -8.82 -0.67 3.42
N PRO A 85 -10.01 -1.13 3.85
CA PRO A 85 -10.48 -2.48 3.52
C PRO A 85 -10.50 -2.77 2.02
N ASP A 86 -10.99 -1.85 1.18
CA ASP A 86 -11.00 -2.02 -0.27
C ASP A 86 -9.58 -2.23 -0.83
N CYS A 87 -8.60 -1.46 -0.34
CA CYS A 87 -7.20 -1.59 -0.75
C CYS A 87 -6.59 -2.96 -0.35
N LEU A 88 -7.05 -3.54 0.76
CA LEU A 88 -6.58 -4.82 1.26
C LEU A 88 -7.27 -6.02 0.59
N GLU A 89 -8.49 -5.83 0.08
CA GLU A 89 -9.28 -6.84 -0.64
C GLU A 89 -8.98 -6.89 -2.14
N VAL A 90 -8.39 -5.84 -2.72
CA VAL A 90 -7.91 -5.87 -4.11
C VAL A 90 -6.92 -7.03 -4.24
N LYS A 91 -7.46 -8.17 -4.68
CA LYS A 91 -6.67 -9.38 -4.93
C LYS A 91 -5.53 -9.00 -5.84
N LYS A 92 -4.31 -9.36 -5.44
CA LYS A 92 -3.21 -9.52 -6.38
C LYS A 92 -3.74 -10.47 -7.45
N THR A 93 -4.06 -9.95 -8.61
CA THR A 93 -4.17 -10.77 -9.80
C THR A 93 -2.73 -11.17 -10.13
N ASP A 94 -2.27 -12.25 -9.49
CA ASP A 94 -1.03 -12.88 -9.92
C ASP A 94 -1.24 -13.28 -11.38
N PRO A 95 -0.38 -12.84 -12.29
CA PRO A 95 -0.51 -13.19 -13.71
C PRO A 95 -0.44 -14.70 -13.97
N ASP A 96 0.09 -15.46 -13.01
CA ASP A 96 0.25 -16.91 -13.10
C ASP A 96 -1.03 -17.70 -12.74
N GLU A 97 -2.07 -17.08 -12.13
CA GLU A 97 -3.35 -17.78 -11.85
C GLU A 97 -4.38 -17.72 -13.00
N GLN A 98 -4.11 -16.99 -14.08
CA GLN A 98 -5.04 -16.90 -15.22
C GLN A 98 -4.80 -17.93 -16.34
N GLU A 99 -3.74 -18.74 -16.28
CA GLU A 99 -3.51 -19.81 -17.28
C GLU A 99 -4.20 -21.15 -16.94
N GLU A 100 -4.76 -21.34 -15.74
CA GLU A 100 -5.41 -22.62 -15.37
C GLU A 100 -6.94 -22.66 -15.49
N LYS A 101 -7.60 -21.61 -16.00
CA LYS A 101 -9.07 -21.60 -16.17
C LYS A 101 -9.56 -21.34 -17.59
N ALA A 102 -8.85 -21.81 -18.58
CA ALA A 102 -9.36 -21.87 -19.96
C ALA A 102 -9.09 -23.25 -20.54
N THR A 103 -10.07 -24.11 -20.47
CA THR A 103 -10.38 -25.43 -21.02
C THR A 103 -10.79 -26.38 -19.89
N ASP A 104 -12.00 -26.92 -19.79
CA ASP A 104 -12.80 -27.65 -20.75
C ASP A 104 -14.28 -27.66 -20.34
N GLU A 105 -15.15 -27.32 -21.25
CA GLU A 105 -16.50 -27.83 -21.29
C GLU A 105 -16.45 -29.27 -21.80
N ASN A 106 -16.53 -30.23 -20.90
CA ASN A 106 -17.28 -31.48 -21.13
C ASN A 106 -17.38 -32.24 -19.81
N GLY A 107 -18.61 -32.52 -19.43
CA GLY A 107 -18.92 -33.20 -18.20
C GLY A 107 -18.55 -34.68 -18.24
N GLU A 108 -18.08 -35.15 -17.09
CA GLU A 108 -18.46 -36.46 -16.53
C GLU A 108 -18.02 -36.54 -15.08
N LYS A 109 -18.98 -36.81 -14.20
CA LYS A 109 -18.76 -37.12 -12.79
C LYS A 109 -18.16 -38.51 -12.70
N VAL A 110 -17.03 -38.62 -12.00
CA VAL A 110 -16.60 -39.91 -11.44
C VAL A 110 -16.31 -39.71 -9.95
N GLU A 111 -17.13 -40.35 -9.17
CA GLU A 111 -16.91 -40.58 -7.73
C GLU A 111 -15.73 -41.56 -7.59
N ALA A 112 -14.78 -41.23 -6.73
CA ALA A 112 -13.79 -42.20 -6.27
C ALA A 112 -13.60 -42.07 -4.75
N GLU A 113 -13.70 -43.24 -4.15
CA GLU A 113 -13.79 -43.58 -2.72
C GLU A 113 -12.55 -43.10 -1.90
N VAL A 114 -12.88 -42.78 -0.66
CA VAL A 114 -11.97 -42.54 0.45
C VAL A 114 -11.25 -43.85 0.83
N VAL A 115 -9.92 -43.79 0.90
CA VAL A 115 -9.14 -44.79 1.64
C VAL A 115 -8.37 -44.02 2.73
N GLU A 116 -8.77 -44.23 3.97
CA GLU A 116 -8.01 -43.85 5.16
C GLU A 116 -6.72 -44.67 5.20
N ASP A 117 -5.60 -43.98 5.31
CA ASP A 117 -4.39 -44.58 5.88
C ASP A 117 -3.79 -43.64 6.93
N ALA A 118 -3.73 -44.13 8.15
CA ALA A 118 -3.24 -43.44 9.31
C ALA A 118 -1.72 -43.55 9.36
N SER A 119 -1.03 -42.43 9.30
CA SER A 119 0.35 -42.35 9.74
C SER A 119 0.61 -41.03 10.47
N GLU A 120 1.17 -41.20 11.64
CA GLU A 120 1.56 -40.25 12.67
C GLU A 120 2.18 -38.96 12.08
N GLU A 121 1.45 -37.86 12.19
CA GLU A 121 2.00 -36.52 11.94
C GLU A 121 2.59 -35.97 13.24
N THR A 122 3.91 -35.89 13.27
CA THR A 122 4.68 -35.05 14.16
C THR A 122 4.14 -33.60 14.06
N GLU A 123 3.87 -33.01 15.22
CA GLU A 123 3.56 -31.60 15.40
C GLU A 123 4.77 -30.75 14.96
N GLU A 124 4.91 -30.51 13.68
CA GLU A 124 5.70 -29.40 13.16
C GLU A 124 4.82 -28.15 13.20
N GLU A 125 5.24 -27.22 14.03
CA GLU A 125 4.69 -25.89 14.19
C GLU A 125 4.43 -25.28 12.81
N LYS A 126 3.17 -25.17 12.42
CA LYS A 126 2.74 -24.28 11.33
C LYS A 126 2.92 -22.85 11.83
N GLU A 127 4.13 -22.32 11.69
CA GLU A 127 4.30 -20.87 11.54
C GLU A 127 3.45 -20.46 10.33
N GLU A 128 2.22 -20.02 10.58
CA GLU A 128 1.50 -19.21 9.62
C GLU A 128 2.38 -17.96 9.40
N GLU A 129 3.20 -17.96 8.36
CA GLU A 129 3.74 -16.74 7.80
C GLU A 129 2.55 -15.83 7.55
N LYS A 130 2.32 -14.88 8.46
CA LYS A 130 1.34 -13.81 8.30
C LYS A 130 1.73 -13.06 7.02
N LYS A 131 1.12 -13.38 5.90
CA LYS A 131 1.39 -12.76 4.60
C LYS A 131 1.15 -11.27 4.74
N GLU A 132 2.23 -10.50 4.78
CA GLU A 132 2.15 -9.04 4.81
C GLU A 132 1.36 -8.55 3.59
N LYS A 133 0.32 -7.75 3.84
CA LYS A 133 -0.48 -7.09 2.81
C LYS A 133 0.18 -5.76 2.47
N ILE A 134 0.75 -5.68 1.26
CA ILE A 134 1.48 -4.49 0.82
C ILE A 134 0.54 -3.60 0.00
N ILE A 135 0.38 -2.35 0.43
CA ILE A 135 -0.29 -1.29 -0.31
C ILE A 135 0.79 -0.41 -0.93
N TYR A 136 0.82 -0.34 -2.26
CA TYR A 136 1.75 0.54 -2.97
C TYR A 136 1.22 1.97 -3.01
N TYR A 137 2.12 2.95 -2.93
CA TYR A 137 1.72 4.35 -3.02
C TYR A 137 2.66 5.20 -3.87
N ALA A 138 2.09 6.20 -4.52
CA ALA A 138 2.78 7.25 -5.26
C ALA A 138 2.61 8.60 -4.55
N THR A 139 3.63 9.43 -4.55
CA THR A 139 3.58 10.80 -3.99
C THR A 139 3.41 11.86 -5.07
N ASP A 140 3.96 11.64 -6.26
CA ASP A 140 3.83 12.54 -7.41
C ASP A 140 3.70 11.71 -8.71
N LEU A 141 2.49 11.72 -9.27
CA LEU A 141 2.19 10.94 -10.48
C LEU A 141 3.00 11.39 -11.72
N LYS A 142 3.43 12.67 -11.77
CA LYS A 142 4.22 13.19 -12.90
C LYS A 142 5.67 12.76 -12.80
N GLN A 143 6.28 12.94 -11.64
CA GLN A 143 7.68 12.55 -11.40
C GLN A 143 7.81 11.02 -11.44
N GLN A 144 6.83 10.30 -10.91
CA GLN A 144 6.81 8.84 -10.85
C GLN A 144 6.08 8.18 -12.03
N SER A 145 5.86 8.91 -13.14
CA SER A 145 5.07 8.45 -14.30
C SER A 145 5.57 7.13 -14.90
N GLN A 146 6.87 6.88 -14.89
CA GLN A 146 7.45 5.63 -15.37
C GLN A 146 6.96 4.44 -14.54
N TYR A 147 6.96 4.56 -13.22
CA TYR A 147 6.50 3.51 -12.29
C TYR A 147 4.99 3.33 -12.37
N VAL A 148 4.24 4.43 -12.44
CA VAL A 148 2.79 4.40 -12.64
C VAL A 148 2.43 3.60 -13.89
N ASN A 149 3.14 3.84 -15.02
CA ASN A 149 2.93 3.08 -16.25
C ASN A 149 3.29 1.59 -16.10
N MET A 150 4.35 1.28 -15.36
CA MET A 150 4.72 -0.12 -15.08
C MET A 150 3.65 -0.83 -14.26
N PHE A 151 3.12 -0.18 -13.20
CA PHE A 151 2.04 -0.73 -12.38
C PHE A 151 0.76 -0.96 -13.20
N LYS A 152 0.34 0.03 -14.01
CA LYS A 152 -0.83 -0.11 -14.88
C LYS A 152 -0.68 -1.25 -15.91
N GLN A 153 0.51 -1.42 -16.49
CA GLN A 153 0.78 -2.51 -17.42
C GLN A 153 0.77 -3.88 -16.74
N ALA A 154 1.22 -3.95 -15.49
CA ALA A 154 1.16 -5.16 -14.68
C ALA A 154 -0.21 -5.41 -14.05
N LYS A 155 -1.22 -4.57 -14.35
CA LYS A 155 -2.56 -4.59 -13.72
C LYS A 155 -2.50 -4.51 -12.19
N MET A 156 -1.48 -3.86 -11.67
CA MET A 156 -1.33 -3.53 -10.25
C MET A 156 -1.84 -2.13 -9.99
N ASP A 157 -2.37 -1.91 -8.80
CA ASP A 157 -2.82 -0.59 -8.37
C ASP A 157 -1.92 -0.01 -7.27
N ALA A 158 -1.99 1.29 -7.10
CA ALA A 158 -1.34 2.01 -6.03
C ALA A 158 -2.20 3.21 -5.61
N VAL A 159 -2.05 3.65 -4.36
CA VAL A 159 -2.75 4.83 -3.85
C VAL A 159 -1.90 6.08 -4.02
N VAL A 160 -2.54 7.23 -4.19
CA VAL A 160 -1.87 8.53 -4.37
C VAL A 160 -1.89 9.28 -3.05
N LEU A 161 -0.70 9.59 -2.54
CA LEU A 161 -0.47 10.23 -1.23
C LEU A 161 0.41 11.48 -1.42
N PRO A 162 -0.17 12.61 -1.88
CA PRO A 162 0.60 13.78 -2.27
C PRO A 162 0.94 14.71 -1.10
N ASP A 163 0.27 14.57 0.04
CA ASP A 163 0.36 15.51 1.15
C ASP A 163 1.46 15.13 2.14
N GLN A 164 2.09 16.13 2.75
CA GLN A 164 3.12 15.88 3.77
C GLN A 164 2.60 15.13 5.00
N ILE A 165 1.30 15.24 5.28
CA ILE A 165 0.65 14.54 6.38
C ILE A 165 0.48 13.04 6.10
N ASP A 166 0.54 12.62 4.85
CA ASP A 166 0.31 11.23 4.46
C ASP A 166 1.39 10.30 5.03
N GLN A 167 2.66 10.72 5.02
CA GLN A 167 3.75 9.89 5.50
C GLN A 167 3.60 9.52 6.99
N PRO A 168 3.45 10.47 7.94
CA PRO A 168 3.22 10.10 9.33
C PRO A 168 1.91 9.33 9.52
N PHE A 169 0.89 9.60 8.70
CA PHE A 169 -0.39 8.92 8.78
C PHE A 169 -0.29 7.44 8.38
N ILE A 170 0.34 7.10 7.25
CA ILE A 170 0.51 5.69 6.85
C ILE A 170 1.43 4.93 7.83
N ASN A 171 2.46 5.57 8.39
CA ASN A 171 3.28 4.97 9.42
C ASN A 171 2.45 4.58 10.67
N GLN A 172 1.49 5.44 11.07
CA GLN A 172 0.58 5.13 12.16
C GLN A 172 -0.38 3.99 11.79
N LEU A 173 -0.88 3.95 10.55
CA LEU A 173 -1.72 2.86 10.07
C LEU A 173 -0.99 1.51 10.09
N GLU A 174 0.28 1.48 9.70
CA GLU A 174 1.11 0.27 9.76
C GLU A 174 1.29 -0.22 11.21
N MET A 175 1.52 0.72 12.16
CA MET A 175 1.67 0.37 13.57
C MET A 175 0.37 -0.16 14.19
N LYS A 176 -0.79 0.32 13.73
CA LYS A 176 -2.10 -0.07 14.27
C LYS A 176 -2.73 -1.28 13.60
N ASN A 177 -2.32 -1.58 12.38
CA ASN A 177 -2.87 -2.69 11.59
C ASN A 177 -1.76 -3.71 11.30
N GLU A 178 -1.67 -4.72 12.15
CA GLU A 178 -0.67 -5.77 12.02
C GLU A 178 -0.75 -6.46 10.65
N GLY A 179 0.38 -6.60 9.97
CA GLY A 179 0.44 -7.20 8.64
C GLY A 179 0.13 -6.26 7.48
N VAL A 180 -0.18 -4.99 7.71
CA VAL A 180 -0.34 -3.97 6.65
C VAL A 180 0.97 -3.20 6.49
N LYS A 181 1.45 -3.07 5.24
CA LYS A 181 2.64 -2.29 4.90
C LYS A 181 2.38 -1.38 3.72
N PHE A 182 2.89 -0.16 3.81
CA PHE A 182 2.87 0.79 2.71
C PHE A 182 4.25 0.86 2.05
N ARG A 183 4.31 0.69 0.73
CA ARG A 183 5.56 0.73 -0.02
C ARG A 183 5.46 1.70 -1.18
N ARG A 184 6.43 2.61 -1.27
CA ARG A 184 6.47 3.58 -2.37
C ARG A 184 6.79 2.87 -3.68
N ILE A 185 6.11 3.24 -4.78
CA ILE A 185 6.23 2.56 -6.09
C ILE A 185 7.63 2.64 -6.70
N ASP A 186 8.47 3.57 -6.25
CA ASP A 186 9.85 3.78 -6.73
C ASP A 186 10.92 3.34 -5.71
N ALA A 187 10.52 2.74 -4.58
CA ALA A 187 11.47 2.32 -3.54
C ALA A 187 12.25 1.06 -3.94
N ASP A 188 11.61 0.12 -4.61
CA ASP A 188 12.27 -1.08 -5.14
C ASP A 188 11.44 -1.69 -6.28
N LEU A 189 12.10 -2.36 -7.20
CA LEU A 189 11.42 -3.18 -8.20
C LEU A 189 10.94 -4.45 -7.53
N THR A 190 9.62 -4.60 -7.44
CA THR A 190 9.03 -5.81 -6.89
C THR A 190 9.36 -7.01 -7.78
N ASP A 191 9.40 -8.19 -7.20
CA ASP A 191 9.64 -9.44 -7.95
C ASP A 191 8.62 -9.66 -9.06
N THR A 192 7.44 -9.05 -8.95
CA THR A 192 6.39 -9.03 -9.97
C THR A 192 6.87 -8.45 -11.31
N PHE A 193 7.77 -7.46 -11.30
CA PHE A 193 8.31 -6.84 -12.53
C PHE A 193 9.53 -7.56 -13.08
N LYS A 194 10.16 -8.43 -12.29
CA LYS A 194 11.33 -9.19 -12.69
C LYS A 194 10.92 -10.44 -13.47
N ALA A 195 11.64 -10.75 -14.54
CA ALA A 195 11.47 -12.02 -15.23
C ALA A 195 12.22 -13.13 -14.48
N LYS A 196 11.64 -14.32 -14.41
CA LYS A 196 12.34 -15.48 -13.82
C LYS A 196 13.65 -15.73 -14.58
N THR A 197 14.76 -15.69 -13.87
CA THR A 197 16.10 -15.89 -14.44
C THR A 197 16.74 -17.12 -13.80
N SER A 198 17.43 -17.94 -14.58
CA SER A 198 18.17 -19.09 -14.04
C SER A 198 19.38 -18.60 -13.23
N LYS A 199 19.83 -19.39 -12.23
CA LYS A 199 20.99 -19.04 -11.39
C LYS A 199 22.23 -18.68 -12.20
N LYS A 200 22.49 -19.44 -13.28
CA LYS A 200 23.65 -19.22 -14.16
C LYS A 200 23.56 -17.89 -14.94
N ALA A 201 22.36 -17.53 -15.39
CA ALA A 201 22.15 -16.25 -16.06
C ALA A 201 22.18 -15.07 -15.09
N GLN A 202 21.86 -15.27 -13.81
CA GLN A 202 21.97 -14.25 -12.79
C GLN A 202 23.43 -13.93 -12.47
N GLU A 203 24.31 -14.95 -12.35
CA GLU A 203 25.75 -14.76 -12.14
C GLU A 203 26.41 -13.97 -13.29
N GLU A 204 25.99 -14.22 -14.54
CA GLU A 204 26.46 -13.45 -15.69
C GLU A 204 26.00 -11.97 -15.65
N LEU A 205 24.77 -11.73 -15.21
CA LEU A 205 24.23 -10.38 -15.04
C LEU A 205 24.93 -9.62 -13.91
N ASP A 206 25.22 -10.30 -12.81
CA ASP A 206 25.93 -9.70 -11.66
C ASP A 206 27.37 -9.33 -12.01
N ALA A 207 28.06 -10.17 -12.80
CA ALA A 207 29.40 -9.85 -13.32
C ALA A 207 29.39 -8.61 -14.24
N GLN A 208 28.39 -8.49 -15.10
CA GLN A 208 28.20 -7.32 -15.96
C GLN A 208 27.82 -6.07 -15.15
N ALA A 209 27.07 -6.24 -14.04
CA ALA A 209 26.66 -5.13 -13.19
C ALA A 209 27.86 -4.39 -12.57
N GLU A 210 28.90 -5.09 -12.18
CA GLU A 210 30.12 -4.48 -11.63
C GLU A 210 30.83 -3.55 -12.65
N GLU A 211 30.92 -4.00 -13.91
CA GLU A 211 31.53 -3.22 -14.97
C GLU A 211 30.70 -1.98 -15.32
N VAL A 212 29.41 -2.15 -15.52
CA VAL A 212 28.46 -1.07 -15.77
C VAL A 212 28.43 -0.07 -14.62
N GLN A 213 28.45 -0.55 -13.37
CA GLN A 213 28.48 0.29 -12.18
C GLN A 213 29.71 1.22 -12.15
N LYS A 214 30.89 0.71 -12.51
CA LYS A 214 32.13 1.53 -12.60
C LYS A 214 31.97 2.65 -13.64
N ILE A 215 31.44 2.31 -14.81
CA ILE A 215 31.21 3.28 -15.90
C ILE A 215 30.20 4.36 -15.48
N VAL A 216 29.07 3.95 -14.92
CA VAL A 216 27.97 4.85 -14.52
C VAL A 216 28.40 5.77 -13.37
N ARG A 217 29.08 5.23 -12.35
CA ARG A 217 29.65 6.02 -11.25
C ARG A 217 30.60 7.10 -11.75
N LYS A 218 31.50 6.74 -12.68
CA LYS A 218 32.43 7.65 -13.30
C LYS A 218 31.72 8.75 -14.13
N ALA A 219 30.71 8.35 -14.91
CA ALA A 219 29.95 9.27 -15.76
C ALA A 219 29.13 10.28 -14.94
N LEU A 220 28.48 9.82 -13.87
CA LEU A 220 27.63 10.64 -13.00
C LEU A 220 28.39 11.29 -11.85
N LYS A 221 29.69 11.01 -11.70
CA LYS A 221 30.55 11.49 -10.59
C LYS A 221 29.92 11.19 -9.21
N ASN A 222 29.29 10.02 -9.07
CA ASN A 222 28.63 9.60 -7.85
C ASN A 222 29.06 8.18 -7.46
N ASP A 223 29.99 8.08 -6.52
CA ASP A 223 30.55 6.80 -6.06
C ASP A 223 29.60 5.98 -5.19
N LYS A 224 28.53 6.59 -4.67
CA LYS A 224 27.52 5.93 -3.82
C LYS A 224 26.44 5.23 -4.62
N LEU A 225 26.39 5.42 -5.94
CA LEU A 225 25.36 4.82 -6.77
C LEU A 225 25.50 3.30 -6.79
N ASN A 226 24.42 2.58 -6.53
CA ASN A 226 24.34 1.14 -6.68
C ASN A 226 23.64 0.81 -8.01
N VAL A 227 24.25 -0.03 -8.85
CA VAL A 227 23.72 -0.43 -10.16
C VAL A 227 23.49 -1.93 -10.12
N LYS A 228 22.26 -2.35 -10.41
CA LYS A 228 21.87 -3.75 -10.58
C LYS A 228 21.42 -3.98 -12.02
N ILE A 229 21.76 -5.11 -12.60
CA ILE A 229 21.25 -5.52 -13.90
C ILE A 229 20.26 -6.65 -13.67
N GLU A 230 19.01 -6.40 -14.02
CA GLU A 230 17.91 -7.35 -13.84
C GLU A 230 17.10 -7.48 -15.14
N LYS A 231 16.60 -8.68 -15.44
CA LYS A 231 15.66 -8.88 -16.53
C LYS A 231 14.27 -8.40 -16.10
N LEU A 232 13.72 -7.43 -16.82
CA LEU A 232 12.36 -6.98 -16.64
C LEU A 232 11.40 -7.71 -17.60
N LYS A 233 10.18 -8.03 -17.11
CA LYS A 233 9.10 -8.56 -17.95
C LYS A 233 8.74 -7.58 -19.09
N ASN A 234 8.80 -6.27 -18.79
CA ASN A 234 8.55 -5.21 -19.76
C ASN A 234 9.82 -4.87 -20.56
N LYS A 235 9.89 -5.31 -21.80
CA LYS A 235 11.02 -5.06 -22.72
C LYS A 235 11.17 -3.61 -23.19
N LYS A 236 10.18 -2.75 -22.91
CA LYS A 236 10.23 -1.32 -23.29
C LYS A 236 10.95 -0.45 -22.27
N VAL A 237 11.20 -0.97 -21.09
CA VAL A 237 11.90 -0.27 -20.01
C VAL A 237 13.36 -0.70 -20.03
N SER A 238 14.26 0.23 -20.32
CA SER A 238 15.71 -0.03 -20.39
C SER A 238 16.45 0.26 -19.10
N SER A 239 15.93 1.15 -18.27
CA SER A 239 16.54 1.52 -16.98
C SER A 239 15.47 2.05 -16.03
N VAL A 240 15.70 1.84 -14.74
CA VAL A 240 14.84 2.32 -13.66
C VAL A 240 15.72 2.88 -12.56
N LEU A 241 15.34 4.01 -12.00
CA LEU A 241 16.01 4.61 -10.85
C LEU A 241 15.17 4.33 -9.61
N THR A 242 15.69 3.57 -8.66
CA THR A 242 15.04 3.34 -7.37
C THR A 242 15.62 4.25 -6.29
N ILE A 243 14.79 4.69 -5.36
CA ILE A 243 15.17 5.56 -4.25
C ILE A 243 14.93 4.78 -2.96
N SER A 244 16.00 4.36 -2.32
CA SER A 244 16.01 3.66 -1.02
C SER A 244 16.19 4.62 0.15
#